data_11caf035d393e23bcc87be1353c4649a
#
_entry.id   11caf035d393e23bcc87be1353c4649a
#
_cell.length_a   1.000
_cell.length_b   1.000
_cell.length_c   1.000
_cell.angle_alpha   90.00
_cell.angle_beta   90.00
_cell.angle_gamma   90.00
#
_symmetry.space_group_name_H-M   'P 1'
#
loop_
_entity.id
_entity.type
_entity.pdbx_description
1 polymer ?
#
loop_
_entity_poly.entity_id
_entity_poly.type
_entity_poly.pdbx_seq_one_letter_code
_entity_poly.pdbx_strand_id
1 'polypeptide(L)'
;MQAGFITLNGKPFFVRRWGDPALPPLLMLHGFPEYGGAWEELAKHLCKHFHCIAPDQRGYGQSWAPPKVGDYAASKLVADMAALIDESKAPVTVLGHDWGAAVAYGLAMFRPELVSRLIIANGVHPVPFQRALASGGAQAAASQYILALREEDSEAGLKKDEFAGLRALFSTNMDLGWLRGDRLARYQAEWSRPGRLRGMVNWYRASPLQIAAPGAPIPMPDLPLHRLHVPQPHLLVWGANDTALLLEATEGLEEFAPQLTRTEIQGCDHWLHHQKPQALAEVILRWTAQTG
;
A
#
# COMPACT_ATOMS: atom_id res chain seq x y z
N MET A 1 -1.59 11.73 -19.21
CA MET A 1 -2.17 11.57 -17.86
C MET A 1 -3.43 12.41 -17.79
N GLN A 2 -4.51 11.82 -17.30
CA GLN A 2 -5.75 12.52 -16.90
C GLN A 2 -5.87 12.46 -15.39
N ALA A 3 -6.40 13.50 -14.75
CA ALA A 3 -6.61 13.53 -13.32
C ALA A 3 -7.83 14.36 -12.97
N GLY A 4 -8.57 13.96 -11.94
CA GLY A 4 -9.77 14.64 -11.52
C GLY A 4 -10.44 14.00 -10.32
N PHE A 5 -11.47 14.68 -9.84
CA PHE A 5 -12.31 14.19 -8.76
C PHE A 5 -13.40 13.26 -9.28
N ILE A 6 -13.67 12.22 -8.52
CA ILE A 6 -14.83 11.34 -8.64
C ILE A 6 -15.51 11.23 -7.28
N THR A 7 -16.75 10.79 -7.26
CA THR A 7 -17.51 10.59 -6.02
C THR A 7 -17.62 9.12 -5.71
N LEU A 8 -16.97 8.67 -4.63
CA LEU A 8 -17.08 7.30 -4.12
C LEU A 8 -17.78 7.33 -2.75
N ASN A 9 -18.83 6.54 -2.59
CA ASN A 9 -19.62 6.48 -1.36
C ASN A 9 -20.06 7.86 -0.84
N GLY A 10 -20.40 8.77 -1.78
CA GLY A 10 -20.82 10.16 -1.49
C GLY A 10 -19.67 11.09 -1.04
N LYS A 11 -18.42 10.73 -1.25
CA LYS A 11 -17.23 11.52 -0.87
C LYS A 11 -16.31 11.77 -2.07
N PRO A 12 -15.61 12.93 -2.12
CA PRO A 12 -14.71 13.25 -3.23
C PRO A 12 -13.38 12.48 -3.07
N PHE A 13 -12.98 11.81 -4.15
CA PHE A 13 -11.68 11.17 -4.31
C PHE A 13 -10.98 11.70 -5.54
N PHE A 14 -9.69 11.97 -5.45
CA PHE A 14 -8.89 12.40 -6.58
C PHE A 14 -8.19 11.19 -7.21
N VAL A 15 -8.35 11.04 -8.52
CA VAL A 15 -7.84 9.86 -9.25
C VAL A 15 -7.00 10.31 -10.43
N ARG A 16 -5.83 9.70 -10.59
CA ARG A 16 -4.95 9.86 -11.76
C ARG A 16 -5.09 8.65 -12.66
N ARG A 17 -5.04 8.87 -13.98
CA ARG A 17 -5.17 7.82 -14.98
C ARG A 17 -4.12 8.00 -16.08
N TRP A 18 -3.53 6.86 -16.51
CA TRP A 18 -2.59 6.79 -17.63
C TRP A 18 -2.98 5.63 -18.54
N GLY A 19 -2.68 5.75 -19.82
CA GLY A 19 -3.01 4.74 -20.84
C GLY A 19 -4.39 4.95 -21.46
N ASP A 20 -4.70 4.11 -22.44
CA ASP A 20 -5.98 4.10 -23.12
C ASP A 20 -7.05 3.45 -22.21
N PRO A 21 -8.22 4.08 -22.01
CA PRO A 21 -9.34 3.48 -21.26
C PRO A 21 -9.84 2.14 -21.81
N ALA A 22 -9.56 1.82 -23.07
CA ALA A 22 -9.90 0.52 -23.68
C ALA A 22 -8.98 -0.62 -23.25
N LEU A 23 -7.81 -0.33 -22.66
CA LEU A 23 -6.88 -1.34 -22.16
C LEU A 23 -7.38 -1.96 -20.84
N PRO A 24 -6.89 -3.17 -20.50
CA PRO A 24 -7.21 -3.80 -19.22
C PRO A 24 -6.92 -2.87 -18.03
N PRO A 25 -7.84 -2.72 -17.07
CA PRO A 25 -7.65 -1.82 -15.93
C PRO A 25 -6.65 -2.39 -14.92
N LEU A 26 -5.75 -1.51 -14.45
CA LEU A 26 -4.80 -1.75 -13.37
C LEU A 26 -5.00 -0.70 -12.27
N LEU A 27 -5.61 -1.10 -11.16
CA LEU A 27 -5.76 -0.27 -9.97
C LEU A 27 -4.47 -0.28 -9.16
N MET A 28 -3.89 0.89 -8.89
CA MET A 28 -2.59 1.04 -8.23
C MET A 28 -2.76 1.78 -6.90
N LEU A 29 -2.61 1.06 -5.78
CA LEU A 29 -2.86 1.54 -4.42
C LEU A 29 -1.54 1.82 -3.70
N HIS A 30 -1.29 3.10 -3.41
CA HIS A 30 -0.09 3.58 -2.72
C HIS A 30 -0.15 3.33 -1.21
N GLY A 31 1.00 3.42 -0.54
CA GLY A 31 1.10 3.33 0.91
C GLY A 31 1.35 4.66 1.61
N PHE A 32 1.84 4.55 2.84
CA PHE A 32 2.27 5.69 3.67
C PHE A 32 3.72 6.08 3.36
N PRO A 33 4.05 7.35 3.28
CA PRO A 33 3.20 8.54 3.34
C PRO A 33 2.95 9.15 1.94
N GLU A 34 2.58 8.34 1.00
CA GLU A 34 2.51 8.66 -0.42
C GLU A 34 1.12 9.20 -0.85
N TYR A 35 0.88 9.23 -2.15
CA TYR A 35 -0.37 9.61 -2.80
C TYR A 35 -0.40 9.00 -4.20
N GLY A 36 -1.51 9.06 -4.91
CA GLY A 36 -1.63 8.42 -6.25
C GLY A 36 -0.57 8.84 -7.28
N GLY A 37 0.09 9.99 -7.07
CA GLY A 37 1.21 10.44 -7.91
C GLY A 37 2.50 9.64 -7.74
N ALA A 38 2.65 8.83 -6.70
CA ALA A 38 3.78 7.93 -6.49
C ALA A 38 3.98 6.97 -7.66
N TRP A 39 2.90 6.60 -8.33
CA TRP A 39 2.89 5.64 -9.42
C TRP A 39 3.31 6.21 -10.79
N GLU A 40 3.56 7.53 -10.91
CA GLU A 40 3.81 8.19 -12.18
C GLU A 40 4.93 7.53 -13.00
N GLU A 41 6.06 7.20 -12.37
CA GLU A 41 7.19 6.60 -13.08
C GLU A 41 6.87 5.16 -13.54
N LEU A 42 6.28 4.35 -12.67
CA LEU A 42 5.87 3.00 -13.04
C LEU A 42 4.79 3.01 -14.13
N ALA A 43 3.82 3.91 -14.03
CA ALA A 43 2.75 4.04 -15.01
C ALA A 43 3.26 4.37 -16.42
N LYS A 44 4.37 5.10 -16.57
CA LYS A 44 5.01 5.36 -17.89
C LYS A 44 5.42 4.08 -18.60
N HIS A 45 5.83 3.06 -17.85
CA HIS A 45 6.21 1.75 -18.41
C HIS A 45 5.00 0.84 -18.66
N LEU A 46 3.93 0.98 -17.89
CA LEU A 46 2.77 0.10 -17.95
C LEU A 46 1.62 0.61 -18.85
N CYS A 47 1.53 1.92 -19.10
CA CYS A 47 0.37 2.55 -19.73
C CYS A 47 0.13 2.18 -21.22
N LYS A 48 1.05 1.47 -21.85
CA LYS A 48 0.87 0.88 -23.20
C LYS A 48 0.13 -0.47 -23.14
N HIS A 49 0.04 -1.09 -21.96
CA HIS A 49 -0.51 -2.42 -21.75
C HIS A 49 -1.73 -2.39 -20.83
N PHE A 50 -1.85 -1.35 -19.98
CA PHE A 50 -2.91 -1.18 -19.01
C PHE A 50 -3.47 0.23 -19.01
N HIS A 51 -4.76 0.32 -18.69
CA HIS A 51 -5.34 1.55 -18.19
C HIS A 51 -5.00 1.65 -16.69
N CYS A 52 -3.93 2.38 -16.35
CA CYS A 52 -3.46 2.55 -14.99
C CYS A 52 -4.34 3.56 -14.25
N ILE A 53 -4.87 3.20 -13.09
CA ILE A 53 -5.79 4.00 -12.26
C ILE A 53 -5.19 4.12 -10.86
N ALA A 54 -4.82 5.32 -10.44
CA ALA A 54 -4.18 5.57 -9.14
C ALA A 54 -4.95 6.63 -8.35
N PRO A 55 -5.81 6.22 -7.40
CA PRO A 55 -6.48 7.14 -6.49
C PRO A 55 -5.51 7.68 -5.44
N ASP A 56 -5.74 8.92 -5.00
CA ASP A 56 -5.34 9.31 -3.66
C ASP A 56 -6.30 8.58 -2.71
N GLN A 57 -5.81 7.69 -1.86
CA GLN A 57 -6.66 6.94 -0.95
C GLN A 57 -7.20 7.84 0.16
N ARG A 58 -8.22 7.39 0.92
CA ARG A 58 -8.84 8.14 2.02
C ARG A 58 -7.79 8.68 2.98
N GLY A 59 -7.81 9.99 3.23
CA GLY A 59 -6.85 10.64 4.12
C GLY A 59 -5.56 11.11 3.45
N TYR A 60 -5.34 10.78 2.19
CA TYR A 60 -4.15 11.13 1.43
C TYR A 60 -4.44 12.15 0.32
N GLY A 61 -3.41 12.85 -0.12
CA GLY A 61 -3.43 13.72 -1.28
C GLY A 61 -4.61 14.69 -1.30
N GLN A 62 -5.40 14.69 -2.36
CA GLN A 62 -6.54 15.56 -2.55
C GLN A 62 -7.89 14.90 -2.18
N SER A 63 -7.88 13.61 -1.82
CA SER A 63 -9.09 12.88 -1.46
C SER A 63 -9.64 13.27 -0.08
N TRP A 64 -10.85 12.86 0.19
CA TRP A 64 -11.52 13.10 1.47
C TRP A 64 -10.70 12.57 2.67
N ALA A 65 -10.55 13.42 3.69
CA ALA A 65 -9.81 13.11 4.91
C ALA A 65 -10.68 13.39 6.15
N PRO A 66 -11.46 12.41 6.62
CA PRO A 66 -12.25 12.55 7.82
C PRO A 66 -11.36 12.63 9.08
N PRO A 67 -11.81 13.36 10.15
CA PRO A 67 -11.00 13.53 11.34
C PRO A 67 -11.02 12.32 12.30
N LYS A 68 -12.05 11.47 12.21
CA LYS A 68 -12.30 10.38 13.19
C LYS A 68 -11.48 9.13 12.81
N VAL A 69 -10.79 8.53 13.78
CA VAL A 69 -10.04 7.28 13.62
C VAL A 69 -10.89 6.16 13.03
N GLY A 70 -12.11 5.95 13.56
CA GLY A 70 -13.02 4.90 13.08
C GLY A 70 -13.47 5.04 11.61
N ASP A 71 -13.19 6.17 10.96
CA ASP A 71 -13.42 6.32 9.52
C ASP A 71 -12.32 5.68 8.66
N TYR A 72 -11.24 5.24 9.28
CA TYR A 72 -10.11 4.55 8.62
C TYR A 72 -10.08 3.04 8.89
N ALA A 73 -11.17 2.47 9.40
CA ALA A 73 -11.30 1.01 9.52
C ALA A 73 -11.09 0.34 8.15
N ALA A 74 -10.37 -0.79 8.12
CA ALA A 74 -10.01 -1.49 6.89
C ALA A 74 -11.21 -1.77 5.97
N SER A 75 -12.37 -2.13 6.54
CA SER A 75 -13.61 -2.34 5.79
C SER A 75 -14.07 -1.11 5.00
N LYS A 76 -13.87 0.10 5.55
CA LYS A 76 -14.22 1.36 4.87
C LYS A 76 -13.23 1.70 3.77
N LEU A 77 -11.93 1.44 3.98
CA LEU A 77 -10.89 1.63 2.97
C LEU A 77 -11.10 0.70 1.77
N VAL A 78 -11.41 -0.57 2.04
CA VAL A 78 -11.77 -1.56 1.01
C VAL A 78 -13.04 -1.14 0.28
N ALA A 79 -14.08 -0.67 0.98
CA ALA A 79 -15.33 -0.23 0.36
C ALA A 79 -15.15 0.96 -0.60
N ASP A 80 -14.21 1.88 -0.30
CA ASP A 80 -13.91 2.98 -1.23
C ASP A 80 -13.32 2.46 -2.54
N MET A 81 -12.38 1.53 -2.47
CA MET A 81 -11.74 0.98 -3.67
C MET A 81 -12.65 0.00 -4.41
N ALA A 82 -13.51 -0.72 -3.70
CA ALA A 82 -14.58 -1.50 -4.33
C ALA A 82 -15.51 -0.61 -5.15
N ALA A 83 -15.96 0.52 -4.61
CA ALA A 83 -16.80 1.48 -5.33
C ALA A 83 -16.09 2.07 -6.57
N LEU A 84 -14.75 2.25 -6.51
CA LEU A 84 -13.98 2.68 -7.67
C LEU A 84 -13.93 1.61 -8.77
N ILE A 85 -13.80 0.33 -8.40
CA ILE A 85 -13.80 -0.79 -9.34
C ILE A 85 -15.19 -1.01 -9.94
N ASP A 86 -16.26 -0.86 -9.15
CA ASP A 86 -17.63 -1.03 -9.63
C ASP A 86 -17.96 -0.07 -10.80
N GLU A 87 -17.30 1.09 -10.89
CA GLU A 87 -17.40 2.00 -12.05
C GLU A 87 -16.85 1.37 -13.34
N SER A 88 -15.86 0.46 -13.25
CA SER A 88 -15.27 -0.22 -14.43
C SER A 88 -16.14 -1.35 -14.98
N LYS A 89 -17.13 -1.83 -14.20
CA LYS A 89 -18.05 -2.94 -14.53
C LYS A 89 -17.37 -4.28 -14.87
N ALA A 90 -16.12 -4.45 -14.49
CA ALA A 90 -15.35 -5.68 -14.73
C ALA A 90 -14.29 -5.86 -13.63
N PRO A 91 -13.89 -7.12 -13.32
CA PRO A 91 -12.78 -7.36 -12.43
C PRO A 91 -11.49 -6.72 -12.95
N VAL A 92 -10.69 -6.16 -12.03
CA VAL A 92 -9.46 -5.45 -12.37
C VAL A 92 -8.23 -6.18 -11.83
N THR A 93 -7.07 -5.93 -12.43
CA THR A 93 -5.79 -6.24 -11.78
C THR A 93 -5.54 -5.18 -10.71
N VAL A 94 -5.20 -5.60 -9.49
CA VAL A 94 -4.90 -4.69 -8.36
C VAL A 94 -3.43 -4.80 -8.01
N LEU A 95 -2.73 -3.66 -7.99
CA LEU A 95 -1.37 -3.50 -7.48
C LEU A 95 -1.41 -2.70 -6.18
N GLY A 96 -0.91 -3.26 -5.09
CA GLY A 96 -0.79 -2.58 -3.80
C GLY A 96 0.64 -2.51 -3.31
N HIS A 97 1.00 -1.39 -2.67
CA HIS A 97 2.27 -1.17 -1.98
C HIS A 97 2.01 -0.73 -0.55
N ASP A 98 2.77 -1.24 0.44
CA ASP A 98 2.67 -0.87 1.86
C ASP A 98 1.22 -0.94 2.37
N TRP A 99 0.64 0.15 2.90
CA TRP A 99 -0.78 0.21 3.29
C TRP A 99 -1.74 -0.04 2.12
N GLY A 100 -1.36 0.35 0.90
CA GLY A 100 -2.13 0.01 -0.30
C GLY A 100 -2.21 -1.50 -0.53
N ALA A 101 -1.19 -2.26 -0.11
CA ALA A 101 -1.24 -3.72 -0.12
C ALA A 101 -2.29 -4.26 0.86
N ALA A 102 -2.43 -3.66 2.04
CA ALA A 102 -3.47 -4.06 3.00
C ALA A 102 -4.88 -3.90 2.40
N VAL A 103 -5.13 -2.82 1.65
CA VAL A 103 -6.40 -2.62 0.95
C VAL A 103 -6.56 -3.59 -0.23
N ALA A 104 -5.49 -3.83 -0.99
CA ALA A 104 -5.49 -4.77 -2.11
C ALA A 104 -5.78 -6.21 -1.65
N TYR A 105 -5.14 -6.66 -0.57
CA TYR A 105 -5.48 -7.94 0.09
C TYR A 105 -6.93 -7.94 0.58
N GLY A 106 -7.40 -6.84 1.19
CA GLY A 106 -8.79 -6.72 1.62
C GLY A 106 -9.78 -6.87 0.47
N LEU A 107 -9.51 -6.29 -0.70
CA LEU A 107 -10.31 -6.48 -1.91
C LEU A 107 -10.29 -7.96 -2.34
N ALA A 108 -9.10 -8.56 -2.46
CA ALA A 108 -8.95 -9.95 -2.91
C ALA A 108 -9.66 -10.95 -1.98
N MET A 109 -9.63 -10.72 -0.67
CA MET A 109 -10.25 -11.61 0.33
C MET A 109 -11.76 -11.41 0.48
N PHE A 110 -12.24 -10.16 0.47
CA PHE A 110 -13.64 -9.85 0.82
C PHE A 110 -14.51 -9.43 -0.36
N ARG A 111 -13.92 -9.13 -1.50
CA ARG A 111 -14.58 -8.79 -2.77
C ARG A 111 -13.87 -9.49 -3.94
N PRO A 112 -13.69 -10.84 -3.85
CA PRO A 112 -12.91 -11.59 -4.83
C PRO A 112 -13.43 -11.46 -6.26
N GLU A 113 -14.71 -11.18 -6.43
CA GLU A 113 -15.36 -10.96 -7.74
C GLU A 113 -14.89 -9.69 -8.44
N LEU A 114 -14.28 -8.74 -7.70
CA LEU A 114 -13.77 -7.49 -8.26
C LEU A 114 -12.29 -7.57 -8.69
N VAL A 115 -11.59 -8.64 -8.30
CA VAL A 115 -10.15 -8.76 -8.50
C VAL A 115 -9.83 -9.93 -9.41
N SER A 116 -9.31 -9.65 -10.61
CA SER A 116 -8.89 -10.69 -11.56
C SER A 116 -7.49 -11.23 -11.21
N ARG A 117 -6.59 -10.36 -10.75
CA ARG A 117 -5.21 -10.67 -10.35
C ARG A 117 -4.78 -9.74 -9.24
N LEU A 118 -3.97 -10.26 -8.31
CA LEU A 118 -3.39 -9.47 -7.23
C LEU A 118 -1.87 -9.35 -7.41
N ILE A 119 -1.35 -8.13 -7.36
CA ILE A 119 0.08 -7.81 -7.37
C ILE A 119 0.40 -7.04 -6.10
N ILE A 120 1.36 -7.50 -5.33
CA ILE A 120 1.83 -6.83 -4.13
C ILE A 120 3.32 -6.50 -4.29
N ALA A 121 3.64 -5.24 -4.09
CA ALA A 121 5.00 -4.72 -4.10
C ALA A 121 5.36 -4.26 -2.68
N ASN A 122 6.32 -4.89 -2.00
CA ASN A 122 6.70 -4.63 -0.61
C ASN A 122 5.47 -4.36 0.28
N GLY A 123 4.66 -5.39 0.45
CA GLY A 123 3.45 -5.35 1.26
C GLY A 123 3.14 -6.74 1.83
N VAL A 124 2.36 -6.80 2.87
CA VAL A 124 2.19 -8.00 3.69
C VAL A 124 0.73 -8.42 3.82
N HIS A 125 0.51 -9.72 3.78
CA HIS A 125 -0.77 -10.32 4.11
C HIS A 125 -1.01 -10.27 5.64
N PRO A 126 -2.23 -9.99 6.12
CA PRO A 126 -2.47 -9.74 7.55
C PRO A 126 -2.08 -10.89 8.47
N VAL A 127 -2.16 -12.16 8.04
CA VAL A 127 -1.87 -13.29 8.91
C VAL A 127 -0.36 -13.53 9.07
N PRO A 128 0.44 -13.75 8.01
CA PRO A 128 1.89 -13.82 8.15
C PRO A 128 2.49 -12.63 8.87
N PHE A 129 2.04 -11.42 8.53
CA PHE A 129 2.53 -10.21 9.19
C PHE A 129 2.21 -10.20 10.70
N GLN A 130 0.97 -10.52 11.08
CA GLN A 130 0.60 -10.57 12.50
C GLN A 130 1.37 -11.68 13.24
N ARG A 131 1.67 -12.84 12.61
CA ARG A 131 2.55 -13.87 13.17
C ARG A 131 3.94 -13.33 13.46
N ALA A 132 4.55 -12.63 12.49
CA ALA A 132 5.86 -12.02 12.63
C ALA A 132 5.88 -10.93 13.71
N LEU A 133 4.84 -10.09 13.80
CA LEU A 133 4.68 -9.08 14.84
C LEU A 133 4.52 -9.69 16.24
N ALA A 134 3.75 -10.76 16.37
CA ALA A 134 3.49 -11.42 17.65
C ALA A 134 4.69 -12.21 18.19
N SER A 135 5.59 -12.65 17.30
CA SER A 135 6.78 -13.42 17.69
C SER A 135 7.81 -12.65 18.53
N GLY A 136 7.75 -11.31 18.52
CA GLY A 136 8.76 -10.47 19.19
C GLY A 136 10.13 -10.50 18.49
N GLY A 137 10.21 -11.02 17.25
CA GLY A 137 11.41 -11.13 16.45
C GLY A 137 11.81 -9.84 15.72
N ALA A 138 12.58 -9.99 14.63
CA ALA A 138 13.11 -8.86 13.87
C ALA A 138 12.02 -7.97 13.29
N GLN A 139 10.93 -8.55 12.75
CA GLN A 139 9.81 -7.73 12.26
C GLN A 139 9.12 -6.96 13.37
N ALA A 140 8.94 -7.53 14.56
CA ALA A 140 8.37 -6.80 15.69
C ALA A 140 9.26 -5.61 16.08
N ALA A 141 10.58 -5.78 16.07
CA ALA A 141 11.54 -4.71 16.32
C ALA A 141 11.46 -3.62 15.23
N ALA A 142 11.43 -3.99 13.95
CA ALA A 142 11.30 -3.06 12.83
C ALA A 142 9.97 -2.29 12.83
N SER A 143 8.92 -2.85 13.45
CA SER A 143 7.57 -2.28 13.47
C SER A 143 7.24 -1.41 14.70
N GLN A 144 8.18 -1.16 15.61
CA GLN A 144 7.92 -0.33 16.81
C GLN A 144 7.48 1.10 16.46
N TYR A 145 7.87 1.62 15.30
CA TYR A 145 7.41 2.93 14.81
C TYR A 145 5.88 3.03 14.71
N ILE A 146 5.19 1.91 14.48
CA ILE A 146 3.72 1.87 14.41
C ILE A 146 3.11 2.29 15.76
N LEU A 147 3.69 1.86 16.87
CA LEU A 147 3.24 2.26 18.21
C LEU A 147 3.43 3.76 18.42
N ALA A 148 4.59 4.31 18.03
CA ALA A 148 4.87 5.74 18.08
C ALA A 148 3.89 6.57 17.22
N LEU A 149 3.50 6.07 16.02
CA LEU A 149 2.51 6.73 15.18
C LEU A 149 1.10 6.69 15.77
N ARG A 150 0.78 5.72 16.62
CA ARG A 150 -0.53 5.63 17.29
C ARG A 150 -0.70 6.60 18.45
N GLU A 151 0.40 7.13 18.98
CA GLU A 151 0.36 8.11 20.07
C GLU A 151 -0.43 9.36 19.67
N GLU A 152 -1.07 9.96 20.66
CA GLU A 152 -1.77 11.23 20.49
C GLU A 152 -0.74 12.31 20.09
N ASP A 153 -1.10 13.18 19.14
CA ASP A 153 -0.24 14.27 18.63
C ASP A 153 1.07 13.84 17.93
N SER A 154 1.22 12.56 17.55
CA SER A 154 2.39 12.09 16.76
C SER A 154 2.62 12.93 15.49
N GLU A 155 1.55 13.53 14.94
CA GLU A 155 1.60 14.41 13.77
C GLU A 155 2.50 15.64 13.98
N ALA A 156 2.62 16.15 15.20
CA ALA A 156 3.45 17.32 15.49
C ALA A 156 4.94 17.02 15.22
N GLY A 157 5.42 15.84 15.64
CA GLY A 157 6.78 15.38 15.36
C GLY A 157 7.03 15.16 13.87
N LEU A 158 6.06 14.60 13.16
CA LEU A 158 6.17 14.34 11.72
C LEU A 158 6.25 15.63 10.90
N LYS A 159 5.51 16.66 11.31
CA LYS A 159 5.45 17.97 10.61
C LYS A 159 6.70 18.83 10.84
N LYS A 160 7.44 18.57 11.89
CA LYS A 160 8.58 19.40 12.30
C LYS A 160 9.60 19.56 11.15
N ASP A 161 10.22 20.74 11.06
CA ASP A 161 11.31 21.07 10.14
C ASP A 161 10.99 20.65 8.69
N GLU A 162 9.88 21.17 8.16
CA GLU A 162 9.40 20.88 6.80
C GLU A 162 9.26 19.37 6.52
N PHE A 163 8.64 18.65 7.45
CA PHE A 163 8.46 17.20 7.40
C PHE A 163 9.75 16.38 7.49
N ALA A 164 10.81 16.92 8.12
CA ALA A 164 12.03 16.15 8.38
C ALA A 164 11.75 14.94 9.26
N GLY A 165 10.87 15.05 10.28
CA GLY A 165 10.45 13.94 11.12
C GLY A 165 9.75 12.82 10.31
N LEU A 166 8.86 13.19 9.38
CA LEU A 166 8.22 12.24 8.48
C LEU A 166 9.25 11.55 7.57
N ARG A 167 10.18 12.31 6.97
CA ARG A 167 11.24 11.76 6.12
C ARG A 167 12.18 10.85 6.90
N ALA A 168 12.56 11.23 8.12
CA ALA A 168 13.42 10.42 8.97
C ALA A 168 12.79 9.05 9.29
N LEU A 169 11.47 9.02 9.53
CA LEU A 169 10.75 7.80 9.86
C LEU A 169 10.92 6.73 8.78
N PHE A 170 10.77 7.09 7.51
CA PHE A 170 10.83 6.12 6.41
C PHE A 170 12.15 6.13 5.62
N SER A 171 13.18 6.78 6.16
CA SER A 171 14.56 6.70 5.65
C SER A 171 15.46 5.80 6.48
N THR A 172 14.98 5.26 7.59
CA THR A 172 15.79 4.43 8.47
C THR A 172 16.30 3.19 7.74
N ASN A 173 17.61 3.19 7.42
CA ASN A 173 18.27 2.16 6.61
C ASN A 173 17.71 1.95 5.19
N MET A 174 17.02 2.94 4.64
CA MET A 174 16.46 2.92 3.28
C MET A 174 16.93 4.13 2.47
N ASP A 175 17.02 4.00 1.16
CA ASP A 175 17.50 5.06 0.26
C ASP A 175 16.34 5.94 -0.21
N LEU A 176 16.34 7.20 0.23
CA LEU A 176 15.44 8.25 -0.25
C LEU A 176 16.03 9.12 -1.35
N GLY A 177 17.08 8.69 -2.03
CA GLY A 177 17.67 9.43 -3.14
C GLY A 177 16.69 9.78 -4.27
N TRP A 178 15.60 9.03 -4.37
CA TRP A 178 14.50 9.29 -5.30
C TRP A 178 13.61 10.48 -4.87
N LEU A 179 13.55 10.82 -3.56
CA LEU A 179 12.69 11.86 -2.97
C LEU A 179 13.47 13.17 -2.78
N ARG A 180 13.72 13.89 -3.88
CA ARG A 180 14.46 15.17 -3.90
C ARG A 180 13.94 16.12 -4.97
N GLY A 181 14.36 17.40 -4.92
CA GLY A 181 13.99 18.42 -5.90
C GLY A 181 12.48 18.58 -6.00
N ASP A 182 11.98 18.69 -7.23
CA ASP A 182 10.57 18.90 -7.52
C ASP A 182 9.68 17.77 -6.98
N ARG A 183 10.19 16.53 -6.92
CA ARG A 183 9.44 15.41 -6.34
C ARG A 183 9.20 15.63 -4.86
N LEU A 184 10.23 15.98 -4.10
CA LEU A 184 10.08 16.31 -2.68
C LEU A 184 9.11 17.47 -2.48
N ALA A 185 9.22 18.53 -3.27
CA ALA A 185 8.34 19.68 -3.18
C ALA A 185 6.85 19.27 -3.40
N ARG A 186 6.58 18.38 -4.36
CA ARG A 186 5.23 17.83 -4.58
C ARG A 186 4.72 17.03 -3.39
N TYR A 187 5.56 16.17 -2.78
CA TYR A 187 5.19 15.41 -1.60
C TYR A 187 4.91 16.32 -0.41
N GLN A 188 5.76 17.33 -0.16
CA GLN A 188 5.54 18.31 0.90
C GLN A 188 4.24 19.11 0.69
N ALA A 189 3.92 19.47 -0.54
CA ALA A 189 2.65 20.11 -0.87
C ALA A 189 1.45 19.21 -0.51
N GLU A 190 1.50 17.91 -0.83
CA GLU A 190 0.43 16.97 -0.46
C GLU A 190 0.35 16.75 1.05
N TRP A 191 1.47 16.60 1.76
CA TRP A 191 1.50 16.45 3.21
C TRP A 191 1.00 17.71 3.95
N SER A 192 1.21 18.89 3.37
CA SER A 192 0.80 20.18 3.95
C SER A 192 -0.70 20.44 3.88
N ARG A 193 -1.45 19.68 3.09
CA ARG A 193 -2.90 19.86 2.98
C ARG A 193 -3.59 19.68 4.33
N PRO A 194 -4.61 20.48 4.65
CA PRO A 194 -5.32 20.37 5.92
C PRO A 194 -5.81 18.95 6.21
N GLY A 195 -5.52 18.43 7.40
CA GLY A 195 -5.94 17.11 7.87
C GLY A 195 -5.18 15.91 7.30
N ARG A 196 -4.19 16.09 6.41
CA ARG A 196 -3.52 14.96 5.74
C ARG A 196 -2.63 14.16 6.67
N LEU A 197 -1.78 14.79 7.47
CA LEU A 197 -0.98 14.04 8.45
C LEU A 197 -1.85 13.21 9.39
N ARG A 198 -2.93 13.81 9.92
CA ARG A 198 -3.88 13.06 10.75
C ARG A 198 -4.55 11.93 9.98
N GLY A 199 -4.98 12.19 8.75
CA GLY A 199 -5.57 11.17 7.89
C GLY A 199 -4.64 9.98 7.67
N MET A 200 -3.39 10.23 7.32
CA MET A 200 -2.36 9.22 7.13
C MET A 200 -2.09 8.41 8.41
N VAL A 201 -1.89 9.10 9.54
CA VAL A 201 -1.64 8.46 10.84
C VAL A 201 -2.84 7.65 11.34
N ASN A 202 -4.06 8.08 11.03
CA ASN A 202 -5.27 7.35 11.42
C ASN A 202 -5.38 5.95 10.79
N TRP A 203 -4.66 5.63 9.71
CA TRP A 203 -4.56 4.27 9.22
C TRP A 203 -3.89 3.35 10.24
N TYR A 204 -2.85 3.84 10.89
CA TYR A 204 -2.15 3.11 11.97
C TYR A 204 -3.01 3.01 13.23
N ARG A 205 -3.68 4.10 13.63
CA ARG A 205 -4.56 4.15 14.82
C ARG A 205 -5.79 3.25 14.67
N ALA A 206 -6.33 3.13 13.46
CA ALA A 206 -7.49 2.28 13.18
C ALA A 206 -7.11 0.81 12.96
N SER A 207 -5.84 0.51 12.78
CA SER A 207 -5.35 -0.84 12.52
C SER A 207 -5.42 -1.71 13.78
N PRO A 208 -5.94 -2.96 13.66
CA PRO A 208 -6.02 -3.91 14.78
C PRO A 208 -4.71 -4.64 15.07
N LEU A 209 -3.61 -4.34 14.36
CA LEU A 209 -2.33 -5.00 14.53
C LEU A 209 -1.85 -4.96 15.98
N GLN A 210 -1.45 -6.10 16.51
CA GLN A 210 -0.82 -6.25 17.82
C GLN A 210 0.68 -6.47 17.63
N ILE A 211 1.49 -5.64 18.28
CA ILE A 211 2.93 -5.60 18.09
C ILE A 211 3.59 -5.96 19.40
N ALA A 212 4.31 -7.08 19.41
CA ALA A 212 5.11 -7.49 20.55
C ALA A 212 6.29 -6.54 20.76
N ALA A 213 6.71 -6.37 22.00
CA ALA A 213 8.02 -5.78 22.26
C ALA A 213 9.13 -6.71 21.78
N PRO A 214 10.27 -6.18 21.33
CA PRO A 214 11.41 -7.01 20.93
C PRO A 214 11.82 -7.98 22.02
N GLY A 215 11.91 -9.27 21.68
CA GLY A 215 12.26 -10.34 22.62
C GLY A 215 11.14 -10.80 23.56
N ALA A 216 9.92 -10.22 23.47
CA ALA A 216 8.81 -10.54 24.35
C ALA A 216 7.55 -10.93 23.54
N PRO A 217 7.47 -12.18 23.04
CA PRO A 217 6.36 -12.61 22.20
C PRO A 217 5.01 -12.50 22.91
N ILE A 218 3.96 -12.26 22.12
CA ILE A 218 2.56 -12.20 22.59
C ILE A 218 1.73 -13.30 21.90
N PRO A 219 0.61 -13.72 22.47
CA PRO A 219 -0.30 -14.63 21.80
C PRO A 219 -0.80 -14.06 20.46
N MET A 220 -0.97 -14.92 19.46
CA MET A 220 -1.65 -14.53 18.23
C MET A 220 -3.09 -14.14 18.54
N PRO A 221 -3.57 -13.00 18.00
CA PRO A 221 -4.98 -12.68 18.08
C PRO A 221 -5.83 -13.72 17.33
N ASP A 222 -7.05 -13.91 17.77
CA ASP A 222 -8.02 -14.76 17.05
C ASP A 222 -8.40 -14.09 15.72
N LEU A 223 -8.05 -14.74 14.62
CA LEU A 223 -8.31 -14.26 13.26
C LEU A 223 -9.22 -15.25 12.53
N PRO A 224 -10.19 -14.77 11.74
CA PRO A 224 -11.07 -15.63 10.96
C PRO A 224 -10.34 -16.21 9.74
N LEU A 225 -9.37 -17.11 9.95
CA LEU A 225 -8.43 -17.61 8.93
C LEU A 225 -9.13 -18.10 7.66
N HIS A 226 -10.31 -18.75 7.81
CA HIS A 226 -11.12 -19.25 6.67
C HIS A 226 -11.61 -18.15 5.71
N ARG A 227 -11.59 -16.87 6.13
CA ARG A 227 -11.99 -15.72 5.33
C ARG A 227 -10.82 -14.93 4.74
N LEU A 228 -9.59 -15.31 5.06
CA LEU A 228 -8.39 -14.56 4.73
C LEU A 228 -7.59 -15.22 3.60
N HIS A 229 -8.26 -15.95 2.70
CA HIS A 229 -7.65 -16.55 1.52
C HIS A 229 -7.72 -15.62 0.31
N VAL A 230 -6.68 -15.70 -0.51
CA VAL A 230 -6.52 -14.97 -1.78
C VAL A 230 -6.62 -16.00 -2.91
N PRO A 231 -7.80 -16.20 -3.51
CA PRO A 231 -8.02 -17.23 -4.54
C PRO A 231 -7.46 -16.84 -5.92
N GLN A 232 -7.18 -15.55 -6.14
CA GLN A 232 -6.69 -15.03 -7.43
C GLN A 232 -5.24 -15.44 -7.69
N PRO A 233 -4.80 -15.46 -8.97
CA PRO A 233 -3.37 -15.39 -9.29
C PRO A 233 -2.72 -14.23 -8.56
N HIS A 234 -1.65 -14.51 -7.82
CA HIS A 234 -1.02 -13.56 -6.91
C HIS A 234 0.48 -13.46 -7.20
N LEU A 235 0.95 -12.24 -7.48
CA LEU A 235 2.36 -11.91 -7.61
C LEU A 235 2.80 -11.09 -6.40
N LEU A 236 3.78 -11.61 -5.65
CA LEU A 236 4.50 -10.85 -4.62
C LEU A 236 5.87 -10.43 -5.20
N VAL A 237 6.10 -9.12 -5.31
CA VAL A 237 7.39 -8.56 -5.71
C VAL A 237 8.01 -7.87 -4.51
N TRP A 238 9.27 -8.18 -4.24
CA TRP A 238 9.96 -7.69 -3.06
C TRP A 238 11.26 -6.97 -3.41
N GLY A 239 11.43 -5.73 -2.94
CA GLY A 239 12.72 -5.04 -2.93
C GLY A 239 13.57 -5.66 -1.82
N ALA A 240 14.68 -6.30 -2.18
CA ALA A 240 15.42 -7.19 -1.30
C ALA A 240 16.00 -6.53 -0.04
N ASN A 241 16.18 -5.21 -0.06
CA ASN A 241 16.80 -4.45 1.03
C ASN A 241 15.75 -3.73 1.92
N ASP A 242 14.48 -4.13 1.89
CA ASP A 242 13.45 -3.54 2.75
C ASP A 242 13.76 -3.77 4.23
N THR A 243 13.82 -2.70 5.00
CA THR A 243 14.07 -2.74 6.46
C THR A 243 12.85 -2.35 7.30
N ALA A 244 11.76 -1.90 6.65
CA ALA A 244 10.49 -1.62 7.32
C ALA A 244 9.61 -2.87 7.37
N LEU A 245 9.48 -3.55 6.22
CA LEU A 245 8.84 -4.84 6.09
C LEU A 245 9.90 -5.87 5.72
N LEU A 246 10.16 -6.80 6.62
CA LEU A 246 11.15 -7.84 6.40
C LEU A 246 10.51 -9.02 5.64
N LEU A 247 11.29 -9.69 4.81
CA LEU A 247 10.79 -10.80 3.99
C LEU A 247 10.17 -11.92 4.86
N GLU A 248 10.67 -12.12 6.10
CA GLU A 248 10.10 -13.05 7.09
C GLU A 248 8.61 -12.79 7.40
N ALA A 249 8.15 -11.54 7.25
CA ALA A 249 6.74 -11.18 7.43
C ALA A 249 5.81 -11.75 6.35
N THR A 250 6.38 -12.42 5.35
CA THR A 250 5.64 -13.11 4.29
C THR A 250 5.71 -14.64 4.40
N GLU A 251 6.36 -15.19 5.41
CA GLU A 251 6.46 -16.64 5.64
C GLU A 251 5.08 -17.25 5.89
N GLY A 252 4.80 -18.37 5.23
CA GLY A 252 3.50 -19.04 5.30
C GLY A 252 2.39 -18.37 4.49
N LEU A 253 2.72 -17.42 3.60
CA LEU A 253 1.72 -16.79 2.71
C LEU A 253 1.08 -17.82 1.77
N GLU A 254 1.78 -18.89 1.42
CA GLU A 254 1.30 -20.00 0.60
C GLU A 254 0.07 -20.70 1.19
N GLU A 255 -0.07 -20.68 2.51
CA GLU A 255 -1.26 -21.21 3.20
C GLU A 255 -2.55 -20.46 2.79
N PHE A 256 -2.43 -19.20 2.42
CA PHE A 256 -3.55 -18.29 2.12
C PHE A 256 -3.67 -17.95 0.64
N ALA A 257 -2.62 -18.11 -0.13
CA ALA A 257 -2.55 -17.75 -1.55
C ALA A 257 -2.01 -18.92 -2.39
N PRO A 258 -2.85 -19.88 -2.77
CA PRO A 258 -2.42 -21.10 -3.46
C PRO A 258 -1.86 -20.85 -4.87
N GLN A 259 -2.14 -19.68 -5.48
CA GLN A 259 -1.62 -19.29 -6.79
C GLN A 259 -0.53 -18.22 -6.66
N LEU A 260 0.31 -18.30 -5.62
CA LEU A 260 1.36 -17.34 -5.34
C LEU A 260 2.58 -17.55 -6.26
N THR A 261 3.03 -16.45 -6.84
CA THR A 261 4.36 -16.31 -7.48
C THR A 261 5.16 -15.29 -6.68
N ARG A 262 6.42 -15.58 -6.36
CA ARG A 262 7.33 -14.66 -5.66
C ARG A 262 8.47 -14.22 -6.57
N THR A 263 8.84 -12.96 -6.50
CA THR A 263 10.01 -12.41 -7.21
C THR A 263 10.68 -11.34 -6.35
N GLU A 264 11.99 -11.38 -6.25
CA GLU A 264 12.78 -10.34 -5.60
C GLU A 264 13.47 -9.47 -6.65
N ILE A 265 13.53 -8.16 -6.39
CA ILE A 265 14.31 -7.20 -7.18
C ILE A 265 15.49 -6.76 -6.31
N GLN A 266 16.70 -7.07 -6.77
CA GLN A 266 17.92 -6.73 -6.08
C GLN A 266 18.29 -5.26 -6.22
N GLY A 267 18.97 -4.69 -5.21
CA GLY A 267 19.45 -3.31 -5.24
C GLY A 267 18.34 -2.26 -5.16
N CYS A 268 17.24 -2.61 -4.51
CA CYS A 268 16.19 -1.70 -4.06
C CYS A 268 15.62 -2.16 -2.72
N ASP A 269 14.98 -1.23 -2.04
CA ASP A 269 14.36 -1.44 -0.73
C ASP A 269 12.82 -1.30 -0.81
N HIS A 270 12.20 -0.87 0.28
CA HIS A 270 10.77 -0.61 0.36
C HIS A 270 10.21 0.25 -0.80
N TRP A 271 11.03 1.15 -1.33
CA TRP A 271 10.66 2.11 -2.36
C TRP A 271 10.95 1.60 -3.78
N LEU A 272 10.81 0.28 -4.03
CA LEU A 272 11.16 -0.37 -5.29
C LEU A 272 10.50 0.28 -6.53
N HIS A 273 9.27 0.78 -6.41
CA HIS A 273 8.52 1.42 -7.48
C HIS A 273 9.08 2.80 -7.86
N HIS A 274 9.87 3.43 -6.99
CA HIS A 274 10.61 4.64 -7.27
C HIS A 274 12.04 4.36 -7.72
N GLN A 275 12.69 3.37 -7.10
CA GLN A 275 14.10 3.05 -7.33
C GLN A 275 14.31 2.22 -8.59
N LYS A 276 13.39 1.29 -8.91
CA LYS A 276 13.48 0.34 -10.03
C LYS A 276 12.15 0.21 -10.79
N PRO A 277 11.51 1.31 -11.23
CA PRO A 277 10.19 1.27 -11.87
C PRO A 277 10.17 0.42 -13.15
N GLN A 278 11.24 0.46 -13.96
CA GLN A 278 11.34 -0.36 -15.16
C GLN A 278 11.42 -1.85 -14.84
N ALA A 279 12.27 -2.26 -13.90
CA ALA A 279 12.41 -3.67 -13.52
C ALA A 279 11.09 -4.22 -12.93
N LEU A 280 10.40 -3.41 -12.10
CA LEU A 280 9.09 -3.77 -11.58
C LEU A 280 8.06 -3.93 -12.71
N ALA A 281 8.04 -3.02 -13.67
CA ALA A 281 7.15 -3.12 -14.83
C ALA A 281 7.43 -4.39 -15.67
N GLU A 282 8.69 -4.73 -15.93
CA GLU A 282 9.08 -5.94 -16.66
C GLU A 282 8.61 -7.22 -15.95
N VAL A 283 8.72 -7.28 -14.62
CA VAL A 283 8.21 -8.39 -13.81
C VAL A 283 6.69 -8.49 -13.94
N ILE A 284 5.97 -7.39 -13.77
CA ILE A 284 4.51 -7.34 -13.89
C ILE A 284 4.05 -7.79 -15.27
N LEU A 285 4.62 -7.25 -16.34
CA LEU A 285 4.23 -7.57 -17.72
C LEU A 285 4.49 -9.03 -18.06
N ARG A 286 5.64 -9.57 -17.66
CA ARG A 286 5.96 -10.99 -17.87
C ARG A 286 4.98 -11.90 -17.16
N TRP A 287 4.69 -11.62 -15.90
CA TRP A 287 3.79 -12.44 -15.09
C TRP A 287 2.34 -12.36 -15.60
N THR A 288 1.86 -11.17 -15.95
CA THR A 288 0.49 -11.00 -16.48
C THR A 288 0.28 -11.67 -17.83
N ALA A 289 1.32 -11.77 -18.66
CA ALA A 289 1.27 -12.53 -19.91
C ALA A 289 1.15 -14.05 -19.70
N GLN A 290 1.59 -14.57 -18.55
CA GLN A 290 1.52 -16.00 -18.20
C GLN A 290 0.21 -16.39 -17.50
N THR A 291 -0.49 -15.43 -16.92
CA THR A 291 -1.71 -15.63 -16.12
C THR A 291 -2.97 -15.09 -16.79
N GLY A 292 -2.88 -14.77 -18.08
CA GLY A 292 -3.93 -14.21 -18.94
C GLY A 292 -4.93 -15.20 -19.47
#